data_c5dc76f242ca15a4392c92610dc0aae7
#
_entry.id   c5dc76f242ca15a4392c92610dc0aae7
#
_cell.length_a   1.000
_cell.length_b   1.000
_cell.length_c   1.000
_cell.angle_alpha   90.00
_cell.angle_beta   90.00
_cell.angle_gamma   90.00
#
_symmetry.space_group_name_H-M   'P 1'
#
loop_
_entity.id
_entity.type
_entity.pdbx_description
1 polymer ?
#
loop_
_entity_poly.entity_id
_entity_poly.type
_entity_poly.pdbx_seq_one_letter_code
_entity_poly.pdbx_strand_id
1 'polypeptide(L)'
;MLDEQGDEICAFIAEPIQGEAGVFVPDDGYMKTCYDLCHEHNVLLIADEVQTGIARTGRMLCCQHDGIRPDIVILGKALGGGVLPVSACLADDDIMLNIRPGEHGSTFGGFPLAARVAVEALKVVKDEHLVENAEAMGKIFREEIKKIDSPFIEQVRGRGLLNAIVTKPVNGKTAWDICIRMMEKGLLAKPTHDHIIRFAPPLCINEQQLREAIAIIKETFEEMESLV
;
A
#
# COMPACT_ATOMS: atom_id res chain seq x y z
N MET A 1 -1.24 -23.55 -15.02
CA MET A 1 -2.59 -23.46 -14.40
C MET A 1 -3.59 -22.84 -15.37
N LEU A 2 -3.43 -21.57 -15.85
CA LEU A 2 -4.38 -21.01 -16.82
C LEU A 2 -4.44 -21.80 -18.12
N ASP A 3 -3.32 -22.26 -18.67
CA ASP A 3 -3.28 -23.10 -19.88
C ASP A 3 -4.02 -24.45 -19.73
N GLU A 4 -4.14 -24.94 -18.51
CA GLU A 4 -4.74 -26.26 -18.23
C GLU A 4 -6.16 -26.17 -17.70
N GLN A 5 -6.50 -25.09 -17.00
CA GLN A 5 -7.72 -24.92 -16.22
C GLN A 5 -8.39 -23.55 -16.39
N GLY A 6 -7.95 -22.76 -17.38
CA GLY A 6 -8.47 -21.41 -17.59
C GLY A 6 -9.99 -21.34 -17.70
N ASP A 7 -10.60 -22.32 -18.38
CA ASP A 7 -12.05 -22.40 -18.55
C ASP A 7 -12.83 -22.61 -17.22
N GLU A 8 -12.16 -23.02 -16.15
CA GLU A 8 -12.75 -23.22 -14.81
C GLU A 8 -12.49 -22.02 -13.87
N ILE A 9 -11.67 -21.05 -14.29
CA ILE A 9 -11.25 -19.91 -13.48
C ILE A 9 -11.96 -18.64 -13.97
N CYS A 10 -12.77 -18.04 -13.11
CA CYS A 10 -13.50 -16.82 -13.48
C CYS A 10 -12.69 -15.53 -13.24
N ALA A 11 -11.82 -15.53 -12.25
CA ALA A 11 -11.04 -14.34 -11.90
C ALA A 11 -9.74 -14.67 -11.16
N PHE A 12 -8.75 -13.79 -11.30
CA PHE A 12 -7.53 -13.73 -10.49
C PHE A 12 -7.54 -12.45 -9.67
N ILE A 13 -7.38 -12.56 -8.34
CA ILE A 13 -7.31 -11.42 -7.43
C ILE A 13 -5.90 -11.26 -6.87
N ALA A 14 -5.37 -10.04 -6.90
CA ALA A 14 -4.07 -9.72 -6.33
C ALA A 14 -4.01 -8.30 -5.76
N GLU A 15 -3.24 -8.12 -4.67
CA GLU A 15 -2.76 -6.80 -4.29
C GLU A 15 -1.64 -6.40 -5.24
N PRO A 16 -1.65 -5.20 -5.88
CA PRO A 16 -0.54 -4.72 -6.71
C PRO A 16 0.78 -4.60 -5.94
N ILE A 17 0.72 -4.32 -4.65
CA ILE A 17 1.80 -4.46 -3.66
C ILE A 17 1.19 -5.17 -2.46
N GLN A 18 1.74 -6.29 -2.06
CA GLN A 18 1.28 -7.02 -0.88
C GLN A 18 1.64 -6.24 0.39
N GLY A 19 0.66 -5.49 0.90
CA GLY A 19 0.88 -4.53 1.99
C GLY A 19 1.11 -5.18 3.34
N GLU A 20 0.16 -5.99 3.81
CA GLU A 20 0.23 -6.61 5.14
C GLU A 20 1.28 -7.72 5.22
N ALA A 21 1.55 -8.40 4.11
CA ALA A 21 2.63 -9.37 4.01
C ALA A 21 4.04 -8.75 4.21
N GLY A 22 4.18 -7.42 4.12
CA GLY A 22 5.44 -6.73 4.38
C GLY A 22 5.89 -5.81 3.25
N VAL A 23 4.97 -5.19 2.54
CA VAL A 23 5.24 -4.27 1.41
C VAL A 23 6.08 -4.97 0.33
N PHE A 24 5.62 -6.13 -0.13
CA PHE A 24 6.26 -6.80 -1.26
C PHE A 24 5.87 -6.11 -2.56
N VAL A 25 6.83 -5.38 -3.12
CA VAL A 25 6.69 -4.71 -4.41
C VAL A 25 7.14 -5.72 -5.47
N PRO A 26 6.26 -6.13 -6.38
CA PRO A 26 6.65 -7.02 -7.48
C PRO A 26 7.57 -6.30 -8.47
N ASP A 27 8.22 -7.08 -9.33
CA ASP A 27 9.01 -6.55 -10.44
C ASP A 27 8.13 -5.71 -11.39
N ASP A 28 8.75 -4.73 -12.05
CA ASP A 28 8.06 -3.87 -13.00
C ASP A 28 7.42 -4.70 -14.12
N GLY A 29 6.15 -4.42 -14.43
CA GLY A 29 5.38 -5.14 -15.43
C GLY A 29 4.72 -6.44 -14.93
N TYR A 30 4.88 -6.82 -13.66
CA TYR A 30 4.24 -8.02 -13.11
C TYR A 30 2.72 -7.98 -13.27
N MET A 31 2.07 -6.91 -12.81
CA MET A 31 0.61 -6.77 -12.91
C MET A 31 0.15 -6.68 -14.37
N LYS A 32 0.97 -6.08 -15.25
CA LYS A 32 0.69 -6.08 -16.69
C LYS A 32 0.72 -7.50 -17.27
N THR A 33 1.71 -8.29 -16.91
CA THR A 33 1.80 -9.70 -17.35
C THR A 33 0.61 -10.50 -16.82
N CYS A 34 0.23 -10.32 -15.56
CA CYS A 34 -0.96 -10.99 -15.00
C CYS A 34 -2.23 -10.58 -15.75
N TYR A 35 -2.37 -9.28 -16.06
CA TYR A 35 -3.51 -8.75 -16.82
C TYR A 35 -3.61 -9.39 -18.21
N ASP A 36 -2.50 -9.42 -18.95
CA ASP A 36 -2.47 -9.97 -20.30
C ASP A 36 -2.81 -11.47 -20.29
N LEU A 37 -2.19 -12.25 -19.38
CA LEU A 37 -2.47 -13.67 -19.24
C LEU A 37 -3.93 -13.96 -18.85
N CYS A 38 -4.50 -13.17 -17.94
CA CYS A 38 -5.91 -13.31 -17.59
C CYS A 38 -6.80 -13.09 -18.82
N HIS A 39 -6.57 -12.04 -19.56
CA HIS A 39 -7.37 -11.71 -20.75
C HIS A 39 -7.19 -12.72 -21.88
N GLU A 40 -6.01 -13.30 -22.08
CA GLU A 40 -5.77 -14.39 -23.05
C GLU A 40 -6.62 -15.61 -22.75
N HIS A 41 -6.94 -15.86 -21.47
CA HIS A 41 -7.74 -16.99 -21.00
C HIS A 41 -9.18 -16.63 -20.61
N ASN A 42 -9.65 -15.44 -20.96
CA ASN A 42 -11.00 -14.94 -20.58
C ASN A 42 -11.25 -14.97 -19.06
N VAL A 43 -10.22 -14.68 -18.26
CA VAL A 43 -10.25 -14.59 -16.80
C VAL A 43 -10.21 -13.11 -16.41
N LEU A 44 -11.02 -12.70 -15.43
CA LEU A 44 -11.03 -11.31 -14.95
C LEU A 44 -9.85 -11.05 -14.02
N LEU A 45 -9.24 -9.86 -14.13
CA LEU A 45 -8.26 -9.38 -13.17
C LEU A 45 -8.94 -8.48 -12.12
N ILE A 46 -8.84 -8.86 -10.85
CA ILE A 46 -9.31 -8.07 -9.71
C ILE A 46 -8.10 -7.47 -9.01
N ALA A 47 -8.00 -6.14 -9.00
CA ALA A 47 -6.97 -5.45 -8.23
C ALA A 47 -7.49 -5.11 -6.83
N ASP A 48 -6.88 -5.68 -5.81
CA ASP A 48 -7.10 -5.29 -4.42
C ASP A 48 -6.25 -4.05 -4.10
N GLU A 49 -6.86 -2.89 -4.29
CA GLU A 49 -6.26 -1.57 -4.02
C GLU A 49 -6.63 -1.02 -2.63
N VAL A 50 -7.09 -1.87 -1.72
CA VAL A 50 -7.50 -1.45 -0.37
C VAL A 50 -6.36 -0.80 0.40
N GLN A 51 -5.11 -1.26 0.26
CA GLN A 51 -3.94 -0.62 0.87
C GLN A 51 -3.16 0.29 -0.09
N THR A 52 -3.14 -0.05 -1.35
CA THR A 52 -2.27 0.55 -2.36
C THR A 52 -2.88 1.74 -3.06
N GLY A 53 -4.22 1.79 -3.13
CA GLY A 53 -4.96 2.82 -3.84
C GLY A 53 -5.02 4.17 -3.11
N ILE A 54 -5.70 5.09 -3.75
CA ILE A 54 -5.99 6.45 -3.27
C ILE A 54 -4.70 7.17 -2.85
N ALA A 55 -3.85 7.43 -3.84
CA ALA A 55 -2.58 8.16 -3.76
C ALA A 55 -1.43 7.47 -3.01
N ARG A 56 -1.68 6.41 -2.24
CA ARG A 56 -0.68 5.80 -1.33
C ARG A 56 0.65 5.47 -2.00
N THR A 57 0.64 5.02 -3.24
CA THR A 57 1.83 4.59 -3.98
C THR A 57 2.38 5.65 -4.96
N GLY A 58 1.89 6.90 -4.89
CA GLY A 58 2.27 7.96 -5.83
C GLY A 58 1.51 7.93 -7.16
N ARG A 59 0.44 7.16 -7.21
CA ARG A 59 -0.60 7.18 -8.27
C ARG A 59 -1.96 7.10 -7.60
N MET A 60 -3.03 7.52 -8.28
CA MET A 60 -4.38 7.38 -7.73
C MET A 60 -4.71 5.92 -7.43
N LEU A 61 -4.37 5.01 -8.33
CA LEU A 61 -4.42 3.56 -8.17
C LEU A 61 -3.03 2.98 -8.47
N CYS A 62 -2.60 1.99 -7.70
CA CYS A 62 -1.28 1.37 -7.87
C CYS A 62 -1.12 0.68 -9.24
N CYS A 63 -2.18 0.06 -9.75
CA CYS A 63 -2.19 -0.57 -11.06
C CYS A 63 -1.84 0.39 -12.21
N GLN A 64 -1.96 1.70 -12.00
CA GLN A 64 -1.55 2.71 -13.00
C GLN A 64 -0.03 2.75 -13.21
N HIS A 65 0.79 2.24 -12.27
CA HIS A 65 2.24 2.10 -12.48
C HIS A 65 2.56 1.16 -13.65
N ASP A 66 1.73 0.13 -13.84
CA ASP A 66 1.86 -0.85 -14.92
C ASP A 66 1.01 -0.50 -16.15
N GLY A 67 0.32 0.66 -16.13
CA GLY A 67 -0.51 1.15 -17.25
C GLY A 67 -1.73 0.28 -17.55
N ILE A 68 -2.23 -0.48 -16.58
CA ILE A 68 -3.39 -1.36 -16.73
C ILE A 68 -4.66 -0.75 -16.14
N ARG A 69 -5.79 -1.20 -16.67
CA ARG A 69 -7.13 -0.98 -16.12
C ARG A 69 -7.70 -2.36 -15.75
N PRO A 70 -7.64 -2.76 -14.47
CA PRO A 70 -8.22 -4.02 -14.03
C PRO A 70 -9.72 -4.08 -14.30
N ASP A 71 -10.27 -5.29 -14.45
CA ASP A 71 -11.70 -5.50 -14.69
C ASP A 71 -12.52 -5.14 -13.45
N ILE A 72 -11.97 -5.45 -12.28
CA ILE A 72 -12.55 -5.10 -10.97
C ILE A 72 -11.49 -4.43 -10.10
N VAL A 73 -11.87 -3.33 -9.45
CA VAL A 73 -11.02 -2.63 -8.47
C VAL A 73 -11.72 -2.61 -7.11
N ILE A 74 -11.02 -3.05 -6.08
CA ILE A 74 -11.49 -3.00 -4.70
C ILE A 74 -10.81 -1.84 -3.98
N LEU A 75 -11.60 -0.93 -3.40
CA LEU A 75 -11.13 0.22 -2.63
C LEU A 75 -11.63 0.14 -1.19
N GLY A 76 -10.85 0.69 -0.26
CA GLY A 76 -11.20 0.76 1.16
C GLY A 76 -10.26 1.69 1.90
N LYS A 77 -10.11 1.49 3.19
CA LYS A 77 -9.17 2.24 4.08
C LYS A 77 -9.16 3.75 3.80
N ALA A 78 -8.22 4.25 2.98
CA ALA A 78 -8.08 5.67 2.64
C ALA A 78 -9.34 6.28 2.02
N LEU A 79 -10.23 5.47 1.42
CA LEU A 79 -11.51 5.93 0.87
C LEU A 79 -12.37 6.61 1.93
N GLY A 80 -12.29 6.18 3.18
CA GLY A 80 -13.01 6.78 4.30
C GLY A 80 -12.36 8.03 4.90
N GLY A 81 -11.23 8.51 4.35
CA GLY A 81 -10.52 9.70 4.83
C GLY A 81 -10.07 9.63 6.29
N GLY A 82 -10.02 8.43 6.90
CA GLY A 82 -9.76 8.25 8.33
C GLY A 82 -10.93 8.60 9.25
N VAL A 83 -12.10 8.94 8.69
CA VAL A 83 -13.28 9.41 9.43
C VAL A 83 -14.33 8.31 9.60
N LEU A 84 -14.70 7.64 8.52
CA LEU A 84 -15.68 6.55 8.52
C LEU A 84 -15.19 5.36 7.70
N PRO A 85 -15.45 4.10 8.18
CA PRO A 85 -15.17 2.93 7.37
C PRO A 85 -16.11 2.89 6.16
N VAL A 86 -15.52 2.80 4.96
CA VAL A 86 -16.23 2.62 3.70
C VAL A 86 -15.34 1.86 2.73
N SER A 87 -15.96 1.04 1.90
CA SER A 87 -15.31 0.35 0.80
C SER A 87 -16.16 0.45 -0.46
N ALA A 88 -15.54 0.20 -1.59
CA ALA A 88 -16.19 0.16 -2.89
C ALA A 88 -15.60 -0.96 -3.74
N CYS A 89 -16.45 -1.59 -4.53
CA CYS A 89 -16.08 -2.49 -5.60
C CYS A 89 -16.51 -1.84 -6.90
N LEU A 90 -15.59 -1.64 -7.81
CA LEU A 90 -15.78 -0.94 -9.08
C LEU A 90 -15.57 -1.93 -10.22
N ALA A 91 -16.52 -2.01 -11.13
CA ALA A 91 -16.41 -2.76 -12.37
C ALA A 91 -17.31 -2.13 -13.43
N ASP A 92 -17.12 -2.53 -14.68
CA ASP A 92 -18.00 -2.10 -15.76
C ASP A 92 -19.36 -2.81 -15.70
N ASP A 93 -20.35 -2.28 -16.41
CA ASP A 93 -21.74 -2.74 -16.37
C ASP A 93 -21.91 -4.21 -16.79
N ASP A 94 -21.12 -4.68 -17.76
CA ASP A 94 -21.13 -6.06 -18.23
C ASP A 94 -20.75 -7.08 -17.14
N ILE A 95 -19.97 -6.65 -16.16
CA ILE A 95 -19.61 -7.44 -14.98
C ILE A 95 -20.63 -7.19 -13.85
N MET A 96 -20.89 -5.92 -13.53
CA MET A 96 -21.66 -5.55 -12.35
C MET A 96 -23.14 -5.93 -12.48
N LEU A 97 -23.72 -5.84 -13.67
CA LEU A 97 -25.14 -6.14 -13.91
C LEU A 97 -25.47 -7.65 -13.93
N ASN A 98 -24.48 -8.53 -13.74
CA ASN A 98 -24.76 -9.95 -13.46
C ASN A 98 -25.39 -10.16 -12.08
N ILE A 99 -25.17 -9.23 -11.13
CA ILE A 99 -25.78 -9.28 -9.80
C ILE A 99 -27.24 -8.82 -9.92
N ARG A 100 -28.16 -9.72 -9.61
CA ARG A 100 -29.60 -9.48 -9.70
C ARG A 100 -30.17 -8.98 -8.37
N PRO A 101 -31.33 -8.31 -8.37
CA PRO A 101 -32.01 -7.92 -7.15
C PRO A 101 -32.23 -9.11 -6.20
N GLY A 102 -31.78 -8.99 -4.95
CA GLY A 102 -31.87 -10.03 -3.93
C GLY A 102 -30.66 -10.96 -3.82
N GLU A 103 -29.71 -10.91 -4.75
CA GLU A 103 -28.50 -11.78 -4.71
C GLU A 103 -27.38 -11.17 -3.87
N HIS A 104 -27.39 -9.84 -3.66
CA HIS A 104 -26.44 -9.12 -2.82
C HIS A 104 -27.15 -8.11 -1.94
N GLY A 105 -26.66 -7.98 -0.70
CA GLY A 105 -27.16 -7.00 0.25
C GLY A 105 -26.16 -6.65 1.33
N SER A 106 -26.26 -5.44 1.85
CA SER A 106 -25.44 -4.96 2.96
C SER A 106 -26.28 -3.97 3.78
N THR A 107 -26.27 -4.14 5.11
CA THR A 107 -27.00 -3.21 6.01
C THR A 107 -26.50 -1.78 5.88
N PHE A 108 -25.19 -1.59 5.71
CA PHE A 108 -24.54 -0.29 5.57
C PHE A 108 -24.12 0.05 4.13
N GLY A 109 -24.47 -0.80 3.14
CA GLY A 109 -24.20 -0.52 1.73
C GLY A 109 -24.92 0.75 1.27
N GLY A 110 -24.18 1.66 0.64
CA GLY A 110 -24.73 2.94 0.21
C GLY A 110 -25.06 3.94 1.33
N PHE A 111 -24.47 3.75 2.54
CA PHE A 111 -24.70 4.68 3.67
C PHE A 111 -24.34 6.12 3.26
N PRO A 112 -25.32 7.06 3.23
CA PRO A 112 -25.11 8.36 2.61
C PRO A 112 -24.02 9.20 3.26
N LEU A 113 -23.86 9.11 4.59
CA LEU A 113 -22.83 9.85 5.29
C LEU A 113 -21.44 9.35 4.92
N ALA A 114 -21.23 8.02 4.87
CA ALA A 114 -19.93 7.44 4.48
C ALA A 114 -19.62 7.76 3.00
N ALA A 115 -20.61 7.71 2.12
CA ALA A 115 -20.46 8.10 0.72
C ALA A 115 -20.05 9.59 0.59
N ARG A 116 -20.67 10.48 1.36
CA ARG A 116 -20.30 11.91 1.38
C ARG A 116 -18.88 12.15 1.88
N VAL A 117 -18.48 11.45 2.96
CA VAL A 117 -17.11 11.48 3.48
C VAL A 117 -16.11 11.00 2.42
N ALA A 118 -16.40 9.89 1.73
CA ALA A 118 -15.54 9.38 0.68
C ALA A 118 -15.36 10.38 -0.49
N VAL A 119 -16.44 11.05 -0.91
CA VAL A 119 -16.36 12.09 -1.93
C VAL A 119 -15.45 13.24 -1.50
N GLU A 120 -15.57 13.71 -0.24
CA GLU A 120 -14.71 14.79 0.25
C GLU A 120 -13.25 14.32 0.42
N ALA A 121 -13.02 13.08 0.89
CA ALA A 121 -11.68 12.51 0.98
C ALA A 121 -10.98 12.48 -0.39
N LEU A 122 -11.69 12.07 -1.44
CA LEU A 122 -11.13 12.06 -2.80
C LEU A 122 -10.87 13.48 -3.33
N LYS A 123 -11.70 14.46 -2.96
CA LYS A 123 -11.45 15.87 -3.30
C LYS A 123 -10.18 16.37 -2.63
N VAL A 124 -10.00 16.13 -1.33
CA VAL A 124 -8.79 16.52 -0.60
C VAL A 124 -7.55 15.91 -1.26
N VAL A 125 -7.59 14.62 -1.62
CA VAL A 125 -6.47 13.98 -2.33
C VAL A 125 -6.10 14.73 -3.61
N LYS A 126 -7.10 15.18 -4.37
CA LYS A 126 -6.91 15.93 -5.62
C LYS A 126 -6.45 17.36 -5.37
N ASP A 127 -7.16 18.07 -4.50
CA ASP A 127 -6.99 19.52 -4.30
C ASP A 127 -5.67 19.84 -3.59
N GLU A 128 -5.19 18.93 -2.71
CA GLU A 128 -3.92 19.05 -2.02
C GLU A 128 -2.76 18.34 -2.76
N HIS A 129 -2.97 17.85 -3.98
CA HIS A 129 -1.94 17.19 -4.79
C HIS A 129 -1.23 16.03 -4.07
N LEU A 130 -2.01 15.23 -3.33
CA LEU A 130 -1.42 14.18 -2.47
C LEU A 130 -0.82 13.00 -3.25
N VAL A 131 -1.18 12.82 -4.51
CA VAL A 131 -0.56 11.84 -5.42
C VAL A 131 0.90 12.21 -5.67
N GLU A 132 1.13 13.45 -6.07
CA GLU A 132 2.46 14.01 -6.36
C GLU A 132 3.31 14.10 -5.09
N ASN A 133 2.68 14.50 -3.98
CA ASN A 133 3.36 14.54 -2.68
C ASN A 133 3.81 13.15 -2.24
N ALA A 134 2.96 12.13 -2.37
CA ALA A 134 3.32 10.77 -2.01
C ALA A 134 4.49 10.22 -2.84
N GLU A 135 4.54 10.54 -4.14
CA GLU A 135 5.66 10.16 -5.01
C GLU A 135 6.95 10.85 -4.56
N ALA A 136 6.91 12.17 -4.37
CA ALA A 136 8.08 12.97 -4.00
C ALA A 136 8.63 12.56 -2.62
N MET A 137 7.77 12.51 -1.60
CA MET A 137 8.16 12.17 -0.23
C MET A 137 8.64 10.72 -0.12
N GLY A 138 7.99 9.81 -0.84
CA GLY A 138 8.41 8.40 -0.87
C GLY A 138 9.78 8.21 -1.49
N LYS A 139 10.12 8.97 -2.53
CA LYS A 139 11.46 8.98 -3.14
C LYS A 139 12.51 9.44 -2.14
N ILE A 140 12.29 10.60 -1.50
CA ILE A 140 13.18 11.13 -0.46
C ILE A 140 13.39 10.10 0.65
N PHE A 141 12.30 9.50 1.17
CA PHE A 141 12.39 8.48 2.22
C PHE A 141 13.33 7.34 1.82
N ARG A 142 13.08 6.72 0.68
CA ARG A 142 13.87 5.56 0.24
C ARG A 142 15.33 5.91 -0.05
N GLU A 143 15.58 7.08 -0.64
CA GLU A 143 16.95 7.55 -0.93
C GLU A 143 17.75 7.83 0.34
N GLU A 144 17.13 8.44 1.35
CA GLU A 144 17.81 8.76 2.61
C GLU A 144 18.01 7.50 3.49
N ILE A 145 17.01 6.62 3.58
CA ILE A 145 17.14 5.38 4.37
C ILE A 145 18.21 4.45 3.76
N LYS A 146 18.34 4.38 2.45
CA LYS A 146 19.39 3.58 1.78
C LYS A 146 20.81 4.06 2.09
N LYS A 147 21.00 5.29 2.59
CA LYS A 147 22.31 5.82 3.00
C LYS A 147 22.71 5.39 4.41
N ILE A 148 21.78 4.82 5.18
CA ILE A 148 22.08 4.30 6.51
C ILE A 148 22.86 3.00 6.35
N ASP A 149 24.14 3.02 6.73
CA ASP A 149 24.99 1.83 6.76
C ASP A 149 24.80 1.16 8.11
N SER A 150 23.94 0.16 8.17
CA SER A 150 23.60 -0.56 9.39
C SER A 150 23.55 -2.07 9.19
N PRO A 151 24.15 -2.86 10.08
CA PRO A 151 24.10 -4.31 10.01
C PRO A 151 22.68 -4.88 10.20
N PHE A 152 21.76 -4.07 10.72
CA PHE A 152 20.36 -4.43 10.87
C PHE A 152 19.57 -4.32 9.56
N ILE A 153 19.97 -3.46 8.62
CA ILE A 153 19.22 -3.20 7.39
C ILE A 153 19.63 -4.20 6.31
N GLU A 154 18.67 -4.98 5.85
CA GLU A 154 18.85 -5.92 4.74
C GLU A 154 18.36 -5.29 3.41
N GLN A 155 17.19 -4.66 3.43
CA GLN A 155 16.58 -4.09 2.23
C GLN A 155 15.68 -2.90 2.57
N VAL A 156 15.65 -1.93 1.66
CA VAL A 156 14.65 -0.83 1.67
C VAL A 156 13.84 -0.93 0.40
N ARG A 157 12.51 -1.06 0.55
CA ARG A 157 11.57 -1.22 -0.57
C ARG A 157 10.30 -0.41 -0.38
N GLY A 158 9.55 -0.18 -1.46
CA GLY A 158 8.27 0.53 -1.43
C GLY A 158 8.00 1.33 -2.70
N ARG A 159 6.80 1.89 -2.79
CA ARG A 159 6.38 2.89 -3.79
C ARG A 159 5.59 4.00 -3.11
N GLY A 160 5.78 5.25 -3.54
CA GLY A 160 5.17 6.40 -2.88
C GLY A 160 5.43 6.39 -1.38
N LEU A 161 4.40 6.60 -0.59
CA LEU A 161 4.42 6.56 0.88
C LEU A 161 3.97 5.20 1.46
N LEU A 162 4.18 4.12 0.75
CA LEU A 162 4.09 2.75 1.24
C LEU A 162 5.48 2.13 1.20
N ASN A 163 6.19 2.12 2.33
CA ASN A 163 7.59 1.72 2.39
C ASN A 163 7.84 0.69 3.50
N ALA A 164 8.91 -0.07 3.35
CA ALA A 164 9.40 -0.97 4.38
C ALA A 164 10.92 -0.97 4.45
N ILE A 165 11.42 -1.13 5.67
CA ILE A 165 12.79 -1.52 5.96
C ILE A 165 12.73 -3.00 6.37
N VAL A 166 13.36 -3.87 5.57
CA VAL A 166 13.56 -5.27 5.94
C VAL A 166 14.81 -5.32 6.80
N THR A 167 14.69 -5.91 7.98
CA THR A 167 15.78 -6.03 8.94
C THR A 167 16.15 -7.48 9.15
N LYS A 168 17.33 -7.72 9.66
CA LYS A 168 17.78 -9.02 10.17
C LYS A 168 18.11 -8.89 11.65
N PRO A 169 17.93 -9.94 12.44
CA PRO A 169 18.32 -9.92 13.85
C PRO A 169 19.84 -9.77 13.99
N VAL A 170 20.27 -8.93 14.92
CA VAL A 170 21.68 -8.80 15.31
C VAL A 170 21.76 -8.94 16.83
N ASN A 171 22.56 -9.89 17.34
CA ASN A 171 22.69 -10.21 18.75
C ASN A 171 21.35 -10.34 19.52
N GLY A 172 20.35 -10.95 18.86
CA GLY A 172 19.02 -11.18 19.43
C GLY A 172 18.08 -9.96 19.40
N LYS A 173 18.52 -8.81 18.89
CA LYS A 173 17.66 -7.63 18.66
C LYS A 173 16.91 -7.76 17.32
N THR A 174 15.64 -7.41 17.33
CA THR A 174 14.71 -7.61 16.20
C THR A 174 14.09 -6.29 15.73
N ALA A 175 13.25 -6.34 14.70
CA ALA A 175 12.44 -5.20 14.25
C ALA A 175 11.57 -4.61 15.38
N TRP A 176 11.12 -5.44 16.32
CA TRP A 176 10.36 -4.99 17.48
C TRP A 176 11.17 -4.08 18.37
N ASP A 177 12.41 -4.48 18.74
CA ASP A 177 13.29 -3.66 19.58
C ASP A 177 13.58 -2.30 18.92
N ILE A 178 13.80 -2.29 17.60
CA ILE A 178 14.02 -1.07 16.82
C ILE A 178 12.77 -0.18 16.86
N CYS A 179 11.57 -0.74 16.69
CA CYS A 179 10.32 0.01 16.76
C CYS A 179 10.06 0.60 18.15
N ILE A 180 10.36 -0.13 19.23
CA ILE A 180 10.27 0.38 20.60
C ILE A 180 11.21 1.58 20.78
N ARG A 181 12.45 1.48 20.29
CA ARG A 181 13.41 2.57 20.38
C ARG A 181 12.99 3.82 19.59
N MET A 182 12.44 3.63 18.38
CA MET A 182 11.84 4.74 17.62
C MET A 182 10.67 5.38 18.36
N MET A 183 9.81 4.58 19.00
CA MET A 183 8.68 5.07 19.81
C MET A 183 9.16 5.95 20.98
N GLU A 184 10.20 5.55 21.69
CA GLU A 184 10.81 6.34 22.77
C GLU A 184 11.30 7.71 22.30
N LYS A 185 11.67 7.83 21.02
CA LYS A 185 12.08 9.07 20.35
C LYS A 185 10.92 9.83 19.69
N GLY A 186 9.67 9.34 19.84
CA GLY A 186 8.46 9.98 19.32
C GLY A 186 8.05 9.57 17.91
N LEU A 187 8.66 8.54 17.33
CA LEU A 187 8.27 8.00 16.02
C LEU A 187 7.61 6.64 16.16
N LEU A 188 6.31 6.57 15.84
CA LEU A 188 5.59 5.31 15.81
C LEU A 188 5.78 4.61 14.45
N ALA A 189 6.29 3.39 14.49
CA ALA A 189 6.38 2.51 13.33
C ALA A 189 5.80 1.13 13.67
N LYS A 190 5.34 0.41 12.65
CA LYS A 190 4.72 -0.90 12.86
C LYS A 190 5.66 -2.00 12.39
N PRO A 191 6.11 -2.89 13.29
CA PRO A 191 6.73 -4.12 12.86
C PRO A 191 5.68 -5.01 12.19
N THR A 192 6.03 -5.58 11.06
CA THR A 192 5.22 -6.55 10.32
C THR A 192 6.05 -7.81 10.19
N HIS A 193 5.52 -8.93 10.71
CA HIS A 193 6.34 -10.09 10.97
C HIS A 193 7.56 -9.73 11.86
N ASP A 194 8.49 -10.63 12.06
CA ASP A 194 9.58 -10.45 13.02
C ASP A 194 10.72 -9.54 12.51
N HIS A 195 10.72 -9.21 11.21
CA HIS A 195 11.88 -8.63 10.54
C HIS A 195 11.57 -7.50 9.55
N ILE A 196 10.35 -6.99 9.52
CA ILE A 196 9.97 -5.92 8.59
C ILE A 196 9.37 -4.75 9.37
N ILE A 197 9.87 -3.55 9.15
CA ILE A 197 9.31 -2.33 9.70
C ILE A 197 8.60 -1.58 8.57
N ARG A 198 7.29 -1.39 8.69
CA ARG A 198 6.48 -0.72 7.69
C ARG A 198 6.27 0.75 8.03
N PHE A 199 6.46 1.61 7.04
CA PHE A 199 6.26 3.05 7.10
C PHE A 199 5.20 3.48 6.10
N ALA A 200 4.09 4.00 6.60
CA ALA A 200 2.98 4.52 5.81
C ALA A 200 2.46 5.83 6.45
N PRO A 201 3.25 6.91 6.41
CA PRO A 201 2.87 8.18 7.01
C PRO A 201 1.63 8.78 6.33
N PRO A 202 1.00 9.81 6.94
CA PRO A 202 -0.08 10.56 6.29
C PRO A 202 0.36 11.08 4.92
N LEU A 203 -0.55 11.06 3.94
CA LEU A 203 -0.24 11.53 2.58
C LEU A 203 0.10 13.02 2.53
N CYS A 204 -0.37 13.80 3.51
CA CYS A 204 -0.08 15.23 3.66
C CYS A 204 1.23 15.55 4.39
N ILE A 205 2.06 14.55 4.72
CA ILE A 205 3.36 14.77 5.34
C ILE A 205 4.20 15.68 4.43
N ASN A 206 4.78 16.73 5.01
CA ASN A 206 5.70 17.61 4.29
C ASN A 206 7.16 17.14 4.42
N GLU A 207 8.05 17.72 3.62
CA GLU A 207 9.46 17.33 3.59
C GLU A 207 10.16 17.53 4.94
N GLN A 208 9.86 18.62 5.67
CA GLN A 208 10.45 18.86 6.98
C GLN A 208 10.09 17.75 7.97
N GLN A 209 8.79 17.41 8.09
CA GLN A 209 8.32 16.35 8.96
C GLN A 209 8.90 14.98 8.57
N LEU A 210 9.02 14.73 7.26
CA LEU A 210 9.62 13.50 6.76
C LEU A 210 11.10 13.40 7.14
N ARG A 211 11.86 14.49 7.01
CA ARG A 211 13.28 14.55 7.39
C ARG A 211 13.49 14.40 8.89
N GLU A 212 12.60 14.96 9.72
CA GLU A 212 12.60 14.76 11.17
C GLU A 212 12.38 13.26 11.50
N ALA A 213 11.43 12.60 10.85
CA ALA A 213 11.22 11.16 11.02
C ALA A 213 12.45 10.34 10.56
N ILE A 214 13.05 10.68 9.43
CA ILE A 214 14.26 10.03 8.92
C ILE A 214 15.44 10.20 9.89
N ALA A 215 15.59 11.37 10.50
CA ALA A 215 16.64 11.62 11.50
C ALA A 215 16.46 10.70 12.73
N ILE A 216 15.24 10.53 13.22
CA ILE A 216 14.92 9.59 14.32
C ILE A 216 15.25 8.15 13.91
N ILE A 217 14.89 7.75 12.69
CA ILE A 217 15.20 6.40 12.20
C ILE A 217 16.70 6.18 12.18
N LYS A 218 17.47 7.11 11.61
CA LYS A 218 18.93 7.04 11.52
C LYS A 218 19.56 6.93 12.90
N GLU A 219 19.23 7.84 13.81
CA GLU A 219 19.73 7.85 15.18
C GLU A 219 19.39 6.54 15.91
N THR A 220 18.19 5.98 15.65
CA THR A 220 17.79 4.71 16.25
C THR A 220 18.69 3.56 15.78
N PHE A 221 19.00 3.47 14.50
CA PHE A 221 19.88 2.41 13.98
C PHE A 221 21.31 2.57 14.51
N GLU A 222 21.83 3.81 14.58
CA GLU A 222 23.16 4.11 15.15
C GLU A 222 23.25 3.69 16.64
N GLU A 223 22.21 3.98 17.44
CA GLU A 223 22.15 3.52 18.84
C GLU A 223 22.05 1.99 18.95
N MET A 224 21.20 1.36 18.12
CA MET A 224 21.05 -0.09 18.15
C MET A 224 22.38 -0.81 17.84
N GLU A 225 23.21 -0.24 16.97
CA GLU A 225 24.56 -0.76 16.69
C GLU A 225 25.50 -0.64 17.89
N SER A 226 25.38 0.45 18.67
CA SER A 226 26.20 0.64 19.86
C SER A 226 25.86 -0.34 21.02
N LEU A 227 24.71 -0.97 20.95
CA LEU A 227 24.21 -1.95 21.93
C LEU A 227 24.59 -3.40 21.57
N VAL A 228 25.30 -3.58 20.46
CA VAL A 228 25.66 -4.88 19.87
C VAL A 228 27.17 -5.08 19.82
#